data_2dc2334c175ffc2628291d24160a7a4d
#
_entry.id   2dc2334c175ffc2628291d24160a7a4d
#
_cell.length_a   1.000
_cell.length_b   1.000
_cell.length_c   1.000
_cell.angle_alpha   90.00
_cell.angle_beta   90.00
_cell.angle_gamma   90.00
#
_symmetry.space_group_name_H-M   'P 1'
#
loop_
_entity.id
_entity.type
_entity.pdbx_description
1 polymer ?
#
loop_
_entity_poly.entity_id
_entity_poly.type
_entity_poly.pdbx_seq_one_letter_code
_entity_poly.pdbx_strand_id
1 'polypeptide(L)'
;GAPVIALLFSVAIISFVAFILWELRTDNPILQLRVFFNRKFAAAVVVGMVLSIGLFGSTYIIPLFVQTIQGYSPTRSGLLLMPGGLLMMAMFPIAGRLSDKLPGYQMILFGLAVFGASCVLMMQAHTNTPFWVFAVWIMIGRVGLATMMPTLTVTAVSTLKPELLSQGSGALNFSRQLGGAVGVNVLALILGQRTAFFSDAFAGQQIPDNSATLQLMSQFGRMLGQLGWPFEMMRPGALYLVGRSVYSQASMMAFSDAFLFMAVLYLITM
;
A
#
# COMPACT_ATOMS: atom_id res chain seq x y z
N GLY A 1 17.94 -20.29 3.79
CA GLY A 1 17.08 -19.47 3.02
C GLY A 1 16.13 -20.13 2.06
N ALA A 2 16.52 -20.34 0.79
CA ALA A 2 15.60 -20.76 -0.28
C ALA A 2 14.81 -22.07 -0.01
N PRO A 3 15.40 -23.16 0.55
CA PRO A 3 14.64 -24.39 0.77
C PRO A 3 13.54 -24.25 1.84
N VAL A 4 13.76 -23.43 2.86
CA VAL A 4 12.76 -23.19 3.92
C VAL A 4 11.56 -22.41 3.35
N ILE A 5 11.82 -21.42 2.50
CA ILE A 5 10.76 -20.64 1.83
C ILE A 5 9.94 -21.56 0.91
N ALA A 6 10.60 -22.40 0.11
CA ALA A 6 9.92 -23.36 -0.76
C ALA A 6 9.06 -24.36 0.04
N LEU A 7 9.57 -24.85 1.16
CA LEU A 7 8.82 -25.73 2.06
C LEU A 7 7.58 -25.04 2.63
N LEU A 8 7.72 -23.80 3.12
CA LEU A 8 6.60 -23.03 3.66
C LEU A 8 5.53 -22.75 2.60
N PHE A 9 5.94 -22.42 1.37
CA PHE A 9 5.00 -22.24 0.25
C PHE A 9 4.28 -23.55 -0.09
N SER A 10 5.00 -24.67 -0.14
CA SER A 10 4.41 -25.98 -0.41
C SER A 10 3.39 -26.36 0.67
N VAL A 11 3.73 -26.18 1.94
CA VAL A 11 2.80 -26.41 3.06
C VAL A 11 1.58 -25.51 2.98
N ALA A 12 1.77 -24.22 2.66
CA ALA A 12 0.65 -23.28 2.53
C ALA A 12 -0.30 -23.68 1.39
N ILE A 13 0.23 -24.06 0.22
CA ILE A 13 -0.57 -24.51 -0.93
C ILE A 13 -1.31 -25.80 -0.60
N ILE A 14 -0.63 -26.80 -0.04
CA ILE A 14 -1.25 -28.08 0.33
C ILE A 14 -2.36 -27.86 1.35
N SER A 15 -2.11 -27.05 2.38
CA SER A 15 -3.12 -26.75 3.42
C SER A 15 -4.32 -26.00 2.85
N PHE A 16 -4.09 -25.08 1.92
CA PHE A 16 -5.15 -24.32 1.26
C PHE A 16 -6.01 -25.23 0.37
N VAL A 17 -5.38 -26.09 -0.43
CA VAL A 17 -6.10 -27.06 -1.26
C VAL A 17 -6.87 -28.07 -0.40
N ALA A 18 -6.26 -28.59 0.66
CA ALA A 18 -6.91 -29.49 1.60
C ALA A 18 -8.12 -28.83 2.27
N PHE A 19 -7.99 -27.55 2.68
CA PHE A 19 -9.09 -26.75 3.23
C PHE A 19 -10.26 -26.65 2.23
N ILE A 20 -9.99 -26.27 0.98
CA ILE A 20 -11.04 -26.16 -0.05
C ILE A 20 -11.72 -27.50 -0.30
N LEU A 21 -10.96 -28.59 -0.41
CA LEU A 21 -11.52 -29.92 -0.63
C LEU A 21 -12.37 -30.40 0.54
N TRP A 22 -11.94 -30.10 1.76
CA TRP A 22 -12.69 -30.39 2.98
C TRP A 22 -14.00 -29.61 3.03
N GLU A 23 -13.95 -28.30 2.76
CA GLU A 23 -15.08 -27.37 2.79
C GLU A 23 -16.15 -27.74 1.74
N LEU A 24 -15.73 -28.24 0.58
CA LEU A 24 -16.64 -28.72 -0.48
C LEU A 24 -17.34 -30.03 -0.12
N ARG A 25 -16.79 -30.83 0.81
CA ARG A 25 -17.31 -32.15 1.18
C ARG A 25 -18.09 -32.16 2.50
N THR A 26 -17.96 -31.13 3.30
CA THR A 26 -18.57 -31.03 4.63
C THR A 26 -20.01 -30.55 4.51
N ASP A 27 -20.94 -31.21 5.25
CA ASP A 27 -22.37 -30.86 5.27
C ASP A 27 -22.64 -29.50 5.96
N ASN A 28 -21.80 -29.13 6.93
CA ASN A 28 -21.84 -27.82 7.62
C ASN A 28 -20.55 -27.05 7.41
N PRO A 29 -20.33 -26.49 6.22
CA PRO A 29 -19.12 -25.77 5.91
C PRO A 29 -19.01 -24.47 6.72
N ILE A 30 -17.79 -24.14 7.19
CA ILE A 30 -17.48 -22.88 7.87
C ILE A 30 -17.61 -21.73 6.85
N LEU A 31 -17.17 -21.99 5.61
CA LEU A 31 -17.22 -21.05 4.51
C LEU A 31 -18.04 -21.65 3.35
N GLN A 32 -19.29 -21.27 3.19
CA GLN A 32 -20.07 -21.75 2.05
C GLN A 32 -19.53 -21.17 0.73
N LEU A 33 -18.65 -21.90 0.06
CA LEU A 33 -18.09 -21.51 -1.23
C LEU A 33 -19.16 -21.24 -2.29
N ARG A 34 -20.37 -21.74 -2.11
CA ARG A 34 -21.53 -21.49 -3.00
C ARG A 34 -21.94 -20.03 -3.06
N VAL A 35 -21.63 -19.20 -2.04
CA VAL A 35 -21.93 -17.74 -2.08
C VAL A 35 -21.16 -17.03 -3.20
N PHE A 36 -19.97 -17.54 -3.58
CA PHE A 36 -19.18 -16.97 -4.67
C PHE A 36 -19.75 -17.24 -6.08
N PHE A 37 -20.68 -18.18 -6.23
CA PHE A 37 -21.40 -18.39 -7.49
C PHE A 37 -22.40 -17.26 -7.78
N ASN A 38 -22.80 -16.48 -6.78
CA ASN A 38 -23.56 -15.27 -7.01
C ASN A 38 -22.64 -14.20 -7.62
N ARG A 39 -22.83 -13.85 -8.90
CA ARG A 39 -21.99 -12.89 -9.62
C ARG A 39 -21.90 -11.53 -8.92
N LYS A 40 -23.00 -11.04 -8.33
CA LYS A 40 -23.02 -9.76 -7.63
C LYS A 40 -22.19 -9.82 -6.35
N PHE A 41 -22.29 -10.91 -5.60
CA PHE A 41 -21.47 -11.15 -4.41
C PHE A 41 -19.99 -11.30 -4.78
N ALA A 42 -19.67 -12.08 -5.81
CA ALA A 42 -18.30 -12.28 -6.29
C ALA A 42 -17.66 -10.94 -6.73
N ALA A 43 -18.39 -10.09 -7.45
CA ALA A 43 -17.93 -8.76 -7.80
C ALA A 43 -17.65 -7.90 -6.56
N ALA A 44 -18.55 -7.92 -5.57
CA ALA A 44 -18.34 -7.20 -4.31
C ALA A 44 -17.12 -7.73 -3.53
N VAL A 45 -16.85 -9.03 -3.58
CA VAL A 45 -15.64 -9.62 -3.00
C VAL A 45 -14.37 -9.11 -3.67
N VAL A 46 -14.33 -9.03 -4.99
CA VAL A 46 -13.17 -8.48 -5.73
C VAL A 46 -12.94 -7.03 -5.32
N VAL A 47 -13.99 -6.19 -5.32
CA VAL A 47 -13.90 -4.81 -4.83
C VAL A 47 -13.41 -4.76 -3.38
N GLY A 48 -13.87 -5.69 -2.53
CA GLY A 48 -13.44 -5.81 -1.14
C GLY A 48 -11.96 -6.16 -0.99
N MET A 49 -11.43 -7.02 -1.85
CA MET A 49 -10.00 -7.32 -1.89
C MET A 49 -9.20 -6.08 -2.29
N VAL A 50 -9.62 -5.36 -3.34
CA VAL A 50 -8.96 -4.11 -3.79
C VAL A 50 -9.00 -3.04 -2.69
N LEU A 51 -10.14 -2.87 -2.03
CA LEU A 51 -10.28 -1.96 -0.88
C LEU A 51 -9.23 -2.30 0.20
N SER A 52 -9.06 -3.59 0.49
CA SER A 52 -8.12 -4.04 1.50
C SER A 52 -6.66 -3.88 1.07
N ILE A 53 -6.34 -4.06 -0.21
CA ILE A 53 -5.03 -3.72 -0.76
C ILE A 53 -4.71 -2.25 -0.51
N GLY A 54 -5.64 -1.34 -0.79
CA GLY A 54 -5.46 0.09 -0.54
C GLY A 54 -5.31 0.42 0.95
N LEU A 55 -6.16 -0.17 1.81
CA LEU A 55 -6.13 0.08 3.25
C LEU A 55 -4.81 -0.40 3.88
N PHE A 56 -4.49 -1.68 3.72
CA PHE A 56 -3.29 -2.27 4.32
C PHE A 56 -2.02 -1.82 3.60
N GLY A 57 -2.06 -1.71 2.26
CA GLY A 57 -0.96 -1.23 1.45
C GLY A 57 -0.55 0.20 1.81
N SER A 58 -1.51 1.14 1.87
CA SER A 58 -1.21 2.51 2.28
C SER A 58 -0.71 2.61 3.72
N THR A 59 -1.24 1.78 4.63
CA THR A 59 -0.79 1.73 6.02
C THR A 59 0.63 1.18 6.16
N TYR A 60 1.09 0.34 5.22
CA TYR A 60 2.45 -0.18 5.15
C TYR A 60 3.41 0.81 4.45
N ILE A 61 3.04 1.27 3.25
CA ILE A 61 3.92 2.07 2.38
C ILE A 61 4.19 3.46 2.94
N ILE A 62 3.17 4.15 3.48
CA ILE A 62 3.30 5.53 3.91
C ILE A 62 4.31 5.69 5.05
N PRO A 63 4.23 4.92 6.17
CA PRO A 63 5.25 4.98 7.20
C PRO A 63 6.64 4.61 6.70
N LEU A 64 6.72 3.62 5.82
CA LEU A 64 7.99 3.20 5.25
C LEU A 64 8.63 4.34 4.44
N PHE A 65 7.85 5.02 3.59
CA PHE A 65 8.31 6.19 2.83
C PHE A 65 8.88 7.28 3.73
N VAL A 66 8.10 7.76 4.71
CA VAL A 66 8.53 8.90 5.53
C VAL A 66 9.69 8.56 6.46
N GLN A 67 9.83 7.29 6.86
CA GLN A 67 10.97 6.85 7.67
C GLN A 67 12.24 6.70 6.82
N THR A 68 12.14 6.09 5.63
CA THR A 68 13.31 5.81 4.79
C THR A 68 13.78 7.04 4.00
N ILE A 69 12.85 7.85 3.47
CA ILE A 69 13.14 8.98 2.58
C ILE A 69 13.25 10.29 3.37
N GLN A 70 12.27 10.58 4.24
CA GLN A 70 12.22 11.85 4.99
C GLN A 70 12.92 11.77 6.36
N GLY A 71 13.37 10.58 6.78
CA GLY A 71 14.08 10.40 8.05
C GLY A 71 13.20 10.61 9.29
N TYR A 72 11.88 10.43 9.18
CA TYR A 72 10.98 10.57 10.33
C TYR A 72 11.23 9.44 11.35
N SER A 73 11.12 9.78 12.63
CA SER A 73 11.05 8.77 13.68
C SER A 73 9.74 7.96 13.56
N PRO A 74 9.69 6.72 14.08
CA PRO A 74 8.47 5.91 14.11
C PRO A 74 7.28 6.64 14.74
N THR A 75 7.52 7.41 15.80
CA THR A 75 6.49 8.22 16.46
C THR A 75 5.94 9.31 15.55
N ARG A 76 6.81 10.04 14.84
CA ARG A 76 6.39 11.10 13.92
C ARG A 76 5.66 10.53 12.72
N SER A 77 6.05 9.35 12.26
CA SER A 77 5.37 8.59 11.21
C SER A 77 3.97 8.15 11.63
N GLY A 78 3.79 7.70 12.88
CA GLY A 78 2.49 7.39 13.46
C GLY A 78 1.59 8.62 13.59
N LEU A 79 2.14 9.76 14.04
CA LEU A 79 1.42 11.04 14.11
C LEU A 79 0.95 11.53 12.73
N LEU A 80 1.67 11.21 11.65
CA LEU A 80 1.26 11.53 10.29
C LEU A 80 -0.02 10.78 9.87
N LEU A 81 -0.19 9.54 10.31
CA LEU A 81 -1.36 8.74 10.00
C LEU A 81 -2.57 9.07 10.87
N MET A 82 -2.35 9.65 12.05
CA MET A 82 -3.37 9.91 13.06
C MET A 82 -4.53 10.77 12.56
N PRO A 83 -4.32 11.94 11.88
CA PRO A 83 -5.42 12.75 11.36
C PRO A 83 -6.31 11.98 10.39
N GLY A 84 -5.71 11.16 9.52
CA GLY A 84 -6.44 10.31 8.58
C GLY A 84 -7.27 9.23 9.28
N GLY A 85 -6.74 8.63 10.35
CA GLY A 85 -7.46 7.65 11.18
C GLY A 85 -8.65 8.26 11.90
N LEU A 86 -8.48 9.43 12.53
CA LEU A 86 -9.55 10.16 13.19
C LEU A 86 -10.65 10.58 12.21
N LEU A 87 -10.26 11.08 11.03
CA LEU A 87 -11.21 11.44 9.98
C LEU A 87 -11.99 10.21 9.49
N MET A 88 -11.32 9.09 9.30
CA MET A 88 -11.97 7.84 8.92
C MET A 88 -13.00 7.39 9.95
N MET A 89 -12.66 7.47 11.25
CA MET A 89 -13.59 7.16 12.35
C MET A 89 -14.82 8.07 12.32
N ALA A 90 -14.65 9.38 12.10
CA ALA A 90 -15.75 10.34 12.00
C ALA A 90 -16.61 10.12 10.74
N MET A 91 -16.00 9.68 9.64
CA MET A 91 -16.68 9.42 8.38
C MET A 91 -17.53 8.14 8.38
N PHE A 92 -17.23 7.13 9.20
CA PHE A 92 -18.00 5.88 9.23
C PHE A 92 -19.49 6.07 9.51
N PRO A 93 -19.94 6.82 10.54
CA PRO A 93 -21.37 7.07 10.76
C PRO A 93 -22.00 7.86 9.63
N ILE A 94 -21.27 8.80 9.04
CA ILE A 94 -21.75 9.61 7.90
C ILE A 94 -21.95 8.72 6.68
N ALA A 95 -20.96 7.90 6.36
CA ALA A 95 -21.01 6.95 5.26
C ALA A 95 -22.14 5.91 5.45
N GLY A 96 -22.35 5.43 6.68
CA GLY A 96 -23.46 4.54 7.01
C GLY A 96 -24.82 5.18 6.70
N ARG A 97 -25.06 6.39 7.20
CA ARG A 97 -26.33 7.12 6.94
C ARG A 97 -26.52 7.47 5.46
N LEU A 98 -25.43 7.75 4.76
CA LEU A 98 -25.46 8.07 3.33
C LEU A 98 -25.75 6.82 2.50
N SER A 99 -25.25 5.66 2.94
CA SER A 99 -25.51 4.35 2.34
C SER A 99 -27.00 3.95 2.40
N ASP A 100 -27.77 4.49 3.35
CA ASP A 100 -29.21 4.28 3.43
C ASP A 100 -30.00 5.11 2.40
N LYS A 101 -29.39 6.19 1.90
CA LYS A 101 -30.05 7.16 1.01
C LYS A 101 -29.60 7.07 -0.45
N LEU A 102 -28.35 6.68 -0.67
CA LEU A 102 -27.74 6.62 -2.00
C LEU A 102 -27.54 5.17 -2.46
N PRO A 103 -27.61 4.93 -3.77
CA PRO A 103 -27.30 3.61 -4.31
C PRO A 103 -25.86 3.19 -3.96
N GLY A 104 -25.70 1.97 -3.45
CA GLY A 104 -24.38 1.49 -2.99
C GLY A 104 -23.27 1.58 -4.03
N TYR A 105 -23.59 1.36 -5.32
CA TYR A 105 -22.62 1.46 -6.40
C TYR A 105 -22.03 2.88 -6.55
N GLN A 106 -22.83 3.94 -6.35
CA GLN A 106 -22.33 5.32 -6.44
C GLN A 106 -21.34 5.63 -5.33
N MET A 107 -21.62 5.16 -4.12
CA MET A 107 -20.71 5.36 -2.99
C MET A 107 -19.42 4.57 -3.16
N ILE A 108 -19.50 3.36 -3.71
CA ILE A 108 -18.30 2.55 -4.01
C ILE A 108 -17.46 3.25 -5.09
N LEU A 109 -18.08 3.70 -6.19
CA LEU A 109 -17.40 4.44 -7.26
C LEU A 109 -16.74 5.73 -6.74
N PHE A 110 -17.47 6.49 -5.93
CA PHE A 110 -16.93 7.69 -5.28
C PHE A 110 -15.71 7.36 -4.42
N GLY A 111 -15.81 6.32 -3.60
CA GLY A 111 -14.68 5.90 -2.74
C GLY A 111 -13.48 5.42 -3.54
N LEU A 112 -13.69 4.65 -4.63
CA LEU A 112 -12.63 4.23 -5.55
C LEU A 112 -11.94 5.45 -6.19
N ALA A 113 -12.72 6.40 -6.70
CA ALA A 113 -12.21 7.61 -7.34
C ALA A 113 -11.40 8.47 -6.36
N VAL A 114 -11.93 8.71 -5.14
CA VAL A 114 -11.27 9.54 -4.12
C VAL A 114 -9.97 8.89 -3.62
N PHE A 115 -9.97 7.57 -3.39
CA PHE A 115 -8.74 6.88 -2.99
C PHE A 115 -7.72 6.84 -4.13
N GLY A 116 -8.15 6.56 -5.36
CA GLY A 116 -7.29 6.61 -6.55
C GLY A 116 -6.66 7.99 -6.74
N ALA A 117 -7.44 9.07 -6.61
CA ALA A 117 -6.92 10.44 -6.66
C ALA A 117 -5.89 10.72 -5.54
N SER A 118 -6.13 10.23 -4.32
CA SER A 118 -5.16 10.32 -3.23
C SER A 118 -3.84 9.62 -3.58
N CYS A 119 -3.89 8.44 -4.20
CA CYS A 119 -2.69 7.74 -4.66
C CYS A 119 -1.93 8.54 -5.73
N VAL A 120 -2.64 9.18 -6.68
CA VAL A 120 -2.03 10.05 -7.69
C VAL A 120 -1.35 11.27 -7.04
N LEU A 121 -1.97 11.87 -6.02
CA LEU A 121 -1.33 12.96 -5.27
C LEU A 121 -0.07 12.47 -4.55
N MET A 122 -0.10 11.27 -3.96
CA MET A 122 1.06 10.70 -3.27
C MET A 122 2.22 10.34 -4.20
N MET A 123 2.00 10.14 -5.50
CA MET A 123 3.09 9.99 -6.48
C MET A 123 3.99 11.23 -6.57
N GLN A 124 3.49 12.41 -6.19
CA GLN A 124 4.26 13.65 -6.17
C GLN A 124 5.07 13.83 -4.88
N ALA A 125 5.03 12.87 -3.96
CA ALA A 125 5.76 12.94 -2.71
C ALA A 125 7.27 12.90 -2.95
N HIS A 126 7.99 13.81 -2.30
CA HIS A 126 9.44 13.93 -2.38
C HIS A 126 10.05 14.22 -0.99
N THR A 127 11.36 14.24 -0.92
CA THR A 127 12.12 14.40 0.34
C THR A 127 11.68 15.61 1.16
N ASN A 128 11.27 16.69 0.49
CA ASN A 128 10.91 17.99 1.12
C ASN A 128 9.39 18.19 1.23
N THR A 129 8.57 17.16 0.96
CA THR A 129 7.11 17.30 1.09
C THR A 129 6.74 17.63 2.53
N PRO A 130 6.04 18.75 2.80
CA PRO A 130 5.68 19.14 4.16
C PRO A 130 4.76 18.13 4.82
N PHE A 131 4.89 17.97 6.15
CA PHE A 131 4.09 17.05 6.95
C PHE A 131 2.58 17.19 6.69
N TRP A 132 2.05 18.41 6.72
CA TRP A 132 0.62 18.67 6.57
C TRP A 132 0.10 18.41 5.16
N VAL A 133 0.92 18.64 4.13
CA VAL A 133 0.56 18.30 2.75
C VAL A 133 0.37 16.79 2.62
N PHE A 134 1.31 16.03 3.16
CA PHE A 134 1.23 14.57 3.17
C PHE A 134 0.03 14.07 4.00
N ALA A 135 -0.20 14.67 5.18
CA ALA A 135 -1.36 14.35 6.02
C ALA A 135 -2.70 14.60 5.31
N VAL A 136 -2.82 15.70 4.55
CA VAL A 136 -4.02 16.00 3.73
C VAL A 136 -4.24 14.95 2.65
N TRP A 137 -3.19 14.52 1.95
CA TRP A 137 -3.33 13.47 0.95
C TRP A 137 -3.79 12.14 1.56
N ILE A 138 -3.26 11.80 2.75
CA ILE A 138 -3.71 10.63 3.51
C ILE A 138 -5.19 10.78 3.89
N MET A 139 -5.60 11.95 4.41
CA MET A 139 -6.98 12.21 4.81
C MET A 139 -7.95 12.04 3.63
N ILE A 140 -7.60 12.54 2.44
CA ILE A 140 -8.41 12.34 1.21
C ILE A 140 -8.60 10.84 0.95
N GLY A 141 -7.52 10.06 0.97
CA GLY A 141 -7.61 8.61 0.77
C GLY A 141 -8.46 7.91 1.83
N ARG A 142 -8.36 8.34 3.11
CA ARG A 142 -9.17 7.78 4.21
C ARG A 142 -10.66 8.07 4.06
N VAL A 143 -11.04 9.23 3.51
CA VAL A 143 -12.45 9.52 3.15
C VAL A 143 -12.96 8.51 2.12
N GLY A 144 -12.19 8.25 1.06
CA GLY A 144 -12.54 7.24 0.06
C GLY A 144 -12.75 5.85 0.66
N LEU A 145 -11.81 5.38 1.49
CA LEU A 145 -11.92 4.07 2.15
C LEU A 145 -13.09 4.01 3.15
N ALA A 146 -13.34 5.10 3.89
CA ALA A 146 -14.42 5.16 4.88
C ALA A 146 -15.82 5.09 4.22
N THR A 147 -15.99 5.65 3.03
CA THR A 147 -17.25 5.57 2.29
C THR A 147 -17.48 4.19 1.70
N MET A 148 -16.43 3.50 1.27
CA MET A 148 -16.54 2.18 0.65
C MET A 148 -16.83 1.06 1.67
N MET A 149 -16.18 1.07 2.85
CA MET A 149 -16.18 -0.07 3.78
C MET A 149 -17.58 -0.49 4.24
N PRO A 150 -18.42 0.39 4.83
CA PRO A 150 -19.75 0.00 5.26
C PRO A 150 -20.67 -0.32 4.08
N THR A 151 -20.62 0.52 3.04
CA THR A 151 -21.47 0.36 1.85
C THR A 151 -21.21 -0.95 1.13
N LEU A 152 -19.94 -1.34 0.96
CA LEU A 152 -19.59 -2.59 0.31
C LEU A 152 -20.10 -3.79 1.12
N THR A 153 -20.00 -3.75 2.44
CA THR A 153 -20.47 -4.83 3.31
C THR A 153 -21.98 -5.00 3.19
N VAL A 154 -22.73 -3.91 3.29
CA VAL A 154 -24.19 -3.94 3.15
C VAL A 154 -24.60 -4.41 1.75
N THR A 155 -23.99 -3.83 0.70
CA THR A 155 -24.31 -4.18 -0.70
C THR A 155 -23.98 -5.64 -1.01
N ALA A 156 -22.84 -6.15 -0.55
CA ALA A 156 -22.46 -7.54 -0.79
C ALA A 156 -23.43 -8.52 -0.14
N VAL A 157 -23.73 -8.29 1.14
CA VAL A 157 -24.54 -9.20 1.93
C VAL A 157 -26.02 -9.15 1.50
N SER A 158 -26.54 -7.99 1.10
CA SER A 158 -27.92 -7.85 0.60
C SER A 158 -28.22 -8.63 -0.68
N THR A 159 -27.20 -9.11 -1.40
CA THR A 159 -27.39 -9.96 -2.58
C THR A 159 -27.65 -11.42 -2.25
N LEU A 160 -27.50 -11.80 -1.00
CA LEU A 160 -27.62 -13.19 -0.52
C LEU A 160 -28.99 -13.43 0.14
N LYS A 161 -29.38 -14.72 0.21
CA LYS A 161 -30.55 -15.12 0.97
C LYS A 161 -30.32 -14.94 2.47
N PRO A 162 -31.38 -14.70 3.28
CA PRO A 162 -31.26 -14.50 4.73
C PRO A 162 -30.46 -15.56 5.46
N GLU A 163 -30.59 -16.83 5.05
CA GLU A 163 -29.90 -17.98 5.65
C GLU A 163 -28.37 -17.95 5.43
N LEU A 164 -27.91 -17.19 4.41
CA LEU A 164 -26.51 -17.11 3.99
C LEU A 164 -25.83 -15.80 4.45
N LEU A 165 -26.53 -14.91 5.14
CA LEU A 165 -26.01 -13.59 5.52
C LEU A 165 -24.75 -13.67 6.42
N SER A 166 -24.80 -14.52 7.43
CA SER A 166 -23.67 -14.71 8.35
C SER A 166 -22.44 -15.26 7.63
N GLN A 167 -22.65 -16.26 6.78
CA GLN A 167 -21.57 -16.90 6.02
C GLN A 167 -21.02 -15.99 4.94
N GLY A 168 -21.89 -15.20 4.27
CA GLY A 168 -21.47 -14.19 3.31
C GLY A 168 -20.61 -13.10 3.96
N SER A 169 -20.97 -12.65 5.16
CA SER A 169 -20.14 -11.68 5.91
C SER A 169 -18.78 -12.26 6.26
N GLY A 170 -18.73 -13.52 6.70
CA GLY A 170 -17.48 -14.24 6.97
C GLY A 170 -16.61 -14.37 5.71
N ALA A 171 -17.21 -14.81 4.59
CA ALA A 171 -16.54 -14.95 3.31
C ALA A 171 -15.96 -13.62 2.80
N LEU A 172 -16.71 -12.52 2.91
CA LEU A 172 -16.27 -11.18 2.52
C LEU A 172 -15.09 -10.72 3.40
N ASN A 173 -15.17 -10.90 4.72
CA ASN A 173 -14.08 -10.53 5.62
C ASN A 173 -12.82 -11.36 5.38
N PHE A 174 -12.97 -12.67 5.19
CA PHE A 174 -11.84 -13.55 4.85
C PHE A 174 -11.16 -13.11 3.54
N SER A 175 -11.94 -12.85 2.49
CA SER A 175 -11.43 -12.39 1.20
C SER A 175 -10.72 -11.03 1.32
N ARG A 176 -11.24 -10.12 2.13
CA ARG A 176 -10.60 -8.82 2.41
C ARG A 176 -9.26 -9.00 3.12
N GLN A 177 -9.15 -9.90 4.10
CA GLN A 177 -7.89 -10.20 4.78
C GLN A 177 -6.86 -10.79 3.82
N LEU A 178 -7.29 -11.74 2.97
CA LEU A 178 -6.42 -12.29 1.91
C LEU A 178 -5.97 -11.20 0.93
N GLY A 179 -6.90 -10.36 0.45
CA GLY A 179 -6.57 -9.23 -0.42
C GLY A 179 -5.53 -8.31 0.21
N GLY A 180 -5.71 -7.96 1.48
CA GLY A 180 -4.77 -7.13 2.22
C GLY A 180 -3.38 -7.77 2.37
N ALA A 181 -3.33 -9.05 2.74
CA ALA A 181 -2.06 -9.78 2.87
C ALA A 181 -1.32 -9.88 1.52
N VAL A 182 -2.02 -10.27 0.45
CA VAL A 182 -1.45 -10.33 -0.90
C VAL A 182 -1.00 -8.94 -1.35
N GLY A 183 -1.83 -7.91 -1.13
CA GLY A 183 -1.54 -6.55 -1.54
C GLY A 183 -0.27 -5.99 -0.91
N VAL A 184 -0.09 -6.15 0.40
CA VAL A 184 1.13 -5.70 1.10
C VAL A 184 2.36 -6.41 0.54
N ASN A 185 2.28 -7.73 0.30
CA ASN A 185 3.41 -8.49 -0.26
C ASN A 185 3.74 -8.05 -1.71
N VAL A 186 2.74 -7.86 -2.56
CA VAL A 186 2.94 -7.36 -3.94
C VAL A 186 3.58 -5.98 -3.91
N LEU A 187 3.12 -5.08 -3.05
CA LEU A 187 3.70 -3.74 -2.91
C LEU A 187 5.13 -3.78 -2.38
N ALA A 188 5.44 -4.67 -1.44
CA ALA A 188 6.82 -4.88 -0.95
C ALA A 188 7.74 -5.39 -2.06
N LEU A 189 7.26 -6.32 -2.91
CA LEU A 189 8.00 -6.80 -4.08
C LEU A 189 8.23 -5.69 -5.10
N ILE A 190 7.21 -4.90 -5.43
CA ILE A 190 7.33 -3.75 -6.33
C ILE A 190 8.39 -2.79 -5.79
N LEU A 191 8.30 -2.41 -4.52
CA LEU A 191 9.29 -1.52 -3.89
C LEU A 191 10.70 -2.08 -3.98
N GLY A 192 10.90 -3.35 -3.62
CA GLY A 192 12.23 -3.98 -3.64
C GLY A 192 12.82 -4.01 -5.06
N GLN A 193 12.06 -4.52 -6.02
CA GLN A 193 12.52 -4.64 -7.41
C GLN A 193 12.75 -3.29 -8.09
N ARG A 194 11.82 -2.34 -7.89
CA ARG A 194 11.94 -1.00 -8.49
C ARG A 194 13.06 -0.19 -7.84
N THR A 195 13.27 -0.30 -6.53
CA THR A 195 14.41 0.33 -5.86
C THR A 195 15.73 -0.21 -6.39
N ALA A 196 15.86 -1.53 -6.55
CA ALA A 196 17.05 -2.14 -7.14
C ALA A 196 17.28 -1.64 -8.57
N PHE A 197 16.24 -1.71 -9.41
CA PHE A 197 16.30 -1.24 -10.81
C PHE A 197 16.75 0.21 -10.92
N PHE A 198 16.15 1.13 -10.18
CA PHE A 198 16.53 2.54 -10.23
C PHE A 198 17.90 2.80 -9.59
N SER A 199 18.27 2.04 -8.53
CA SER A 199 19.60 2.16 -7.93
C SER A 199 20.68 1.76 -8.91
N ASP A 200 20.51 0.68 -9.65
CA ASP A 200 21.46 0.22 -10.68
C ASP A 200 21.53 1.21 -11.85
N ALA A 201 20.37 1.72 -12.31
CA ALA A 201 20.32 2.72 -13.37
C ALA A 201 21.02 4.02 -13.00
N PHE A 202 20.81 4.51 -11.78
CA PHE A 202 21.46 5.74 -11.31
C PHE A 202 22.94 5.52 -10.97
N ALA A 203 23.30 4.36 -10.40
CA ALA A 203 24.70 4.01 -10.14
C ALA A 203 25.50 3.95 -11.46
N GLY A 204 24.93 3.37 -12.52
CA GLY A 204 25.54 3.34 -13.85
C GLY A 204 25.80 4.70 -14.47
N GLN A 205 25.10 5.74 -14.04
CA GLN A 205 25.32 7.13 -14.47
C GLN A 205 26.40 7.86 -13.65
N GLN A 206 26.82 7.31 -12.49
CA GLN A 206 27.83 7.89 -11.63
C GLN A 206 29.25 7.48 -12.08
N ILE A 207 29.58 7.83 -13.34
CA ILE A 207 30.92 7.55 -13.91
C ILE A 207 31.93 8.59 -13.39
N PRO A 208 33.21 8.22 -13.21
CA PRO A 208 34.24 9.13 -12.72
C PRO A 208 34.38 10.43 -13.52
N ASP A 209 34.04 10.42 -14.81
CA ASP A 209 34.11 11.57 -15.71
C ASP A 209 32.82 12.42 -15.76
N ASN A 210 31.77 12.02 -15.01
CA ASN A 210 30.53 12.78 -14.96
C ASN A 210 30.71 14.03 -14.07
N SER A 211 30.60 15.22 -14.69
CA SER A 211 30.74 16.51 -14.00
C SER A 211 29.80 16.67 -12.81
N ALA A 212 28.56 16.13 -12.89
CA ALA A 212 27.61 16.20 -11.80
C ALA A 212 28.06 15.33 -10.60
N THR A 213 28.61 14.14 -10.86
CA THR A 213 29.18 13.27 -9.83
C THR A 213 30.36 13.93 -9.12
N LEU A 214 31.26 14.54 -9.91
CA LEU A 214 32.42 15.25 -9.36
C LEU A 214 32.00 16.47 -8.53
N GLN A 215 31.00 17.21 -8.97
CA GLN A 215 30.45 18.35 -8.21
C GLN A 215 29.83 17.86 -6.87
N LEU A 216 29.01 16.81 -6.88
CA LEU A 216 28.44 16.24 -5.65
C LEU A 216 29.53 15.73 -4.70
N MET A 217 30.53 15.02 -5.22
CA MET A 217 31.68 14.54 -4.43
C MET A 217 32.44 15.71 -3.79
N SER A 218 32.70 16.78 -4.54
CA SER A 218 33.38 17.98 -4.03
C SER A 218 32.55 18.73 -3.00
N GLN A 219 31.23 18.79 -3.19
CA GLN A 219 30.29 19.43 -2.27
C GLN A 219 30.22 18.67 -0.95
N PHE A 220 30.04 17.34 -0.99
CA PHE A 220 30.04 16.53 0.22
C PHE A 220 31.42 16.51 0.91
N GLY A 221 32.53 16.47 0.15
CA GLY A 221 33.87 16.56 0.72
C GLY A 221 34.07 17.87 1.49
N ARG A 222 33.65 19.02 0.93
CA ARG A 222 33.70 20.32 1.62
C ARG A 222 32.86 20.34 2.88
N MET A 223 31.63 19.76 2.84
CA MET A 223 30.75 19.67 3.99
C MET A 223 31.38 18.84 5.11
N LEU A 224 32.00 17.69 4.79
CA LEU A 224 32.68 16.83 5.77
C LEU A 224 33.91 17.54 6.37
N GLY A 225 34.66 18.31 5.55
CA GLY A 225 35.78 19.12 6.02
C GLY A 225 35.34 20.20 7.02
N GLN A 226 34.22 20.89 6.76
CA GLN A 226 33.64 21.86 7.71
C GLN A 226 33.18 21.21 9.03
N LEU A 227 32.81 19.94 8.99
CA LEU A 227 32.46 19.16 10.20
C LEU A 227 33.66 18.59 10.94
N GLY A 228 34.89 18.91 10.49
CA GLY A 228 36.13 18.48 11.16
C GLY A 228 36.55 17.03 10.87
N TRP A 229 36.04 16.41 9.80
CA TRP A 229 36.46 15.05 9.44
C TRP A 229 37.92 15.00 8.97
N PRO A 230 38.69 13.94 9.32
CA PRO A 230 40.05 13.77 8.82
C PRO A 230 40.10 13.71 7.30
N PHE A 231 41.11 14.32 6.70
CA PHE A 231 41.27 14.39 5.23
C PHE A 231 41.17 13.04 4.54
N GLU A 232 41.76 12.01 5.14
CA GLU A 232 41.73 10.63 4.64
C GLU A 232 40.33 10.03 4.58
N MET A 233 39.41 10.47 5.43
CA MET A 233 38.03 10.01 5.49
C MET A 233 37.03 10.84 4.66
N MET A 234 37.45 12.00 4.14
CA MET A 234 36.56 12.87 3.35
C MET A 234 36.09 12.20 2.07
N ARG A 235 36.99 11.55 1.33
CA ARG A 235 36.65 10.88 0.06
C ARG A 235 35.74 9.66 0.25
N PRO A 236 36.03 8.70 1.14
CA PRO A 236 35.10 7.61 1.43
C PRO A 236 33.76 8.10 1.97
N GLY A 237 33.77 9.11 2.86
CA GLY A 237 32.56 9.71 3.39
C GLY A 237 31.70 10.39 2.32
N ALA A 238 32.33 11.16 1.40
CA ALA A 238 31.63 11.76 0.27
C ALA A 238 31.03 10.70 -0.65
N LEU A 239 31.75 9.62 -0.95
CA LEU A 239 31.25 8.51 -1.76
C LEU A 239 30.04 7.83 -1.09
N TYR A 240 30.10 7.61 0.21
CA TYR A 240 28.97 7.08 0.99
C TYR A 240 27.74 7.99 0.89
N LEU A 241 27.91 9.31 1.00
CA LEU A 241 26.81 10.28 0.90
C LEU A 241 26.22 10.33 -0.52
N VAL A 242 27.04 10.22 -1.58
CA VAL A 242 26.57 10.08 -2.96
C VAL A 242 25.75 8.80 -3.11
N GLY A 243 26.25 7.65 -2.64
CA GLY A 243 25.52 6.40 -2.70
C GLY A 243 24.18 6.46 -1.95
N ARG A 244 24.17 7.10 -0.78
CA ARG A 244 22.94 7.31 0.01
C ARG A 244 21.93 8.21 -0.73
N SER A 245 22.38 9.27 -1.42
CA SER A 245 21.47 10.13 -2.18
C SER A 245 20.92 9.42 -3.41
N VAL A 246 21.72 8.62 -4.11
CA VAL A 246 21.29 7.76 -5.21
C VAL A 246 20.22 6.77 -4.74
N TYR A 247 20.47 6.08 -3.63
CA TYR A 247 19.51 5.14 -3.05
C TYR A 247 18.20 5.83 -2.62
N SER A 248 18.28 7.02 -2.04
CA SER A 248 17.10 7.80 -1.65
C SER A 248 16.26 8.21 -2.85
N GLN A 249 16.89 8.65 -3.95
CA GLN A 249 16.18 8.99 -5.18
C GLN A 249 15.57 7.75 -5.85
N ALA A 250 16.32 6.66 -5.93
CA ALA A 250 15.83 5.39 -6.45
C ALA A 250 14.61 4.88 -5.67
N SER A 251 14.69 4.93 -4.34
CA SER A 251 13.58 4.55 -3.47
C SER A 251 12.36 5.46 -3.68
N MET A 252 12.56 6.77 -3.80
CA MET A 252 11.48 7.73 -4.05
C MET A 252 10.71 7.40 -5.34
N MET A 253 11.42 7.06 -6.43
CA MET A 253 10.77 6.61 -7.67
C MET A 253 10.06 5.27 -7.51
N ALA A 254 10.62 4.34 -6.76
CA ALA A 254 9.98 3.06 -6.48
C ALA A 254 8.68 3.23 -5.67
N PHE A 255 8.63 4.16 -4.72
CA PHE A 255 7.41 4.51 -3.99
C PHE A 255 6.36 5.15 -4.91
N SER A 256 6.77 6.03 -5.83
CA SER A 256 5.89 6.60 -6.84
C SER A 256 5.25 5.51 -7.70
N ASP A 257 6.03 4.52 -8.14
CA ASP A 257 5.52 3.37 -8.90
C ASP A 257 4.55 2.51 -8.08
N ALA A 258 4.78 2.34 -6.78
CA ALA A 258 3.88 1.61 -5.90
C ALA A 258 2.54 2.36 -5.71
N PHE A 259 2.56 3.69 -5.59
CA PHE A 259 1.34 4.50 -5.57
C PHE A 259 0.62 4.49 -6.91
N LEU A 260 1.36 4.51 -8.03
CA LEU A 260 0.79 4.34 -9.37
C LEU A 260 0.09 3.00 -9.51
N PHE A 261 0.71 1.92 -9.07
CA PHE A 261 0.09 0.59 -9.07
C PHE A 261 -1.25 0.59 -8.33
N MET A 262 -1.30 1.17 -7.13
CA MET A 262 -2.55 1.29 -6.38
C MET A 262 -3.59 2.15 -7.11
N ALA A 263 -3.19 3.29 -7.68
CA ALA A 263 -4.09 4.16 -8.43
C ALA A 263 -4.70 3.45 -9.64
N VAL A 264 -3.87 2.74 -10.43
CA VAL A 264 -4.31 1.96 -11.60
C VAL A 264 -5.24 0.82 -11.18
N LEU A 265 -4.91 0.10 -10.09
CA LEU A 265 -5.74 -0.97 -9.58
C LEU A 265 -7.14 -0.49 -9.20
N TYR A 266 -7.22 0.68 -8.54
CA TYR A 266 -8.49 1.29 -8.17
C TYR A 266 -9.26 1.80 -9.39
N LEU A 267 -8.57 2.34 -10.40
CA LEU A 267 -9.18 2.78 -11.66
C LEU A 267 -9.77 1.60 -12.47
N ILE A 268 -9.04 0.48 -12.56
CA ILE A 268 -9.53 -0.72 -13.26
C ILE A 268 -10.74 -1.34 -12.54
N THR A 269 -10.81 -1.19 -11.23
CA THR A 269 -11.90 -1.74 -10.41
C THR A 269 -13.17 -0.86 -10.47
N MET A 270 -13.05 0.39 -10.92
CA MET A 270 -14.13 1.35 -11.06
C MET A 270 -15.07 0.99 -12.22
#